data_1c6b6797b442fe922941eaf512ded2bc
#
_entry.id   1c6b6797b442fe922941eaf512ded2bc
#
_cell.length_a   1.000
_cell.length_b   1.000
_cell.length_c   1.000
_cell.angle_alpha   90.00
_cell.angle_beta   90.00
_cell.angle_gamma   90.00
#
_symmetry.space_group_name_H-M   'P 1'
#
loop_
_entity.id
_entity.type
_entity.pdbx_description
1 polymer ?
#
loop_
_entity_poly.entity_id
_entity_poly.type
_entity_poly.pdbx_seq_one_letter_code
_entity_poly.pdbx_strand_id
1 'polypeptide(L)'
;MVLSPPVANSNLRTVTPTGGDPETVYVEYKPYKPRRGASQPSDAMIHRVRALGNLLCQPSALDAGFHTLSCRCILKEKDCNGRALNRYAFLFRLPEGSSGEPISLSAAITTHPSHRPTLGQRFQIAKTLATSVFQLHSVGWLHKSIRSENILFFGPPDQMYSQQYLVGFEFSRDENDTSTTEQDDVLERNIYRHPDRQGPPDTRFSVLHDIYSLGVVLLEIGLWRPVIGFEAFEGMDPDAIKDRLREHSRARLPHYMGGKYTRAVLECLDETLADGCVAALGGLERFRESVQIAFSEKVLGGIEGGVALE
;
A
#
# COMPACT_ATOMS: atom_id res chain seq x y z
N MET A 1 9.14 -27.89 -3.45
CA MET A 1 8.87 -26.61 -4.19
C MET A 1 10.18 -25.87 -4.34
N VAL A 2 10.54 -25.48 -5.55
CA VAL A 2 11.78 -24.77 -5.88
C VAL A 2 11.41 -23.43 -6.50
N LEU A 3 12.04 -22.36 -6.01
CA LEU A 3 11.88 -20.99 -6.54
C LEU A 3 13.11 -20.65 -7.37
N SER A 4 12.92 -20.11 -8.58
CA SER A 4 14.02 -19.67 -9.45
C SER A 4 14.86 -18.59 -8.79
N PRO A 5 16.12 -18.37 -9.19
CA PRO A 5 16.92 -17.24 -8.71
C PRO A 5 16.23 -15.90 -8.97
N PRO A 6 16.47 -14.86 -8.15
CA PRO A 6 15.94 -13.52 -8.41
C PRO A 6 16.48 -12.96 -9.73
N VAL A 7 15.61 -12.30 -10.47
CA VAL A 7 15.98 -11.53 -11.67
C VAL A 7 16.16 -10.08 -11.26
N ALA A 8 17.19 -9.42 -11.76
CA ALA A 8 17.43 -8.01 -11.44
C ALA A 8 16.22 -7.16 -11.88
N ASN A 9 15.78 -6.28 -11.00
CA ASN A 9 14.65 -5.35 -11.22
C ASN A 9 13.29 -6.02 -11.52
N SER A 10 13.13 -7.33 -11.21
CA SER A 10 11.86 -8.03 -11.35
C SER A 10 11.45 -8.73 -10.06
N ASN A 11 10.19 -8.57 -9.68
CA ASN A 11 9.57 -9.38 -8.63
C ASN A 11 8.89 -10.65 -9.16
N LEU A 12 8.91 -10.86 -10.49
CA LEU A 12 8.41 -12.10 -11.09
C LEU A 12 9.47 -13.21 -10.98
N ARG A 13 9.01 -14.39 -10.57
CA ARG A 13 9.85 -15.59 -10.45
C ARG A 13 9.07 -16.82 -10.87
N THR A 14 9.79 -17.84 -11.29
CA THR A 14 9.20 -19.15 -11.56
C THR A 14 9.26 -20.01 -10.30
N VAL A 15 8.14 -20.58 -9.91
CA VAL A 15 8.05 -21.60 -8.88
C VAL A 15 7.71 -22.94 -9.51
N THR A 16 8.50 -23.98 -9.17
CA THR A 16 8.24 -25.35 -9.61
C THR A 16 7.80 -26.18 -8.41
N PRO A 17 6.51 -26.57 -8.35
CA PRO A 17 6.02 -27.49 -7.32
C PRO A 17 6.67 -28.87 -7.45
N THR A 18 6.75 -29.63 -6.36
CA THR A 18 7.16 -31.03 -6.41
C THR A 18 6.10 -31.83 -7.17
N GLY A 19 6.41 -32.31 -8.38
CA GLY A 19 5.49 -33.05 -9.23
C GLY A 19 4.44 -32.22 -9.99
N GLY A 20 4.67 -30.89 -10.15
CA GLY A 20 3.81 -30.00 -10.93
C GLY A 20 4.58 -29.16 -11.94
N ASP A 21 3.86 -28.49 -12.84
CA ASP A 21 4.43 -27.63 -13.85
C ASP A 21 4.97 -26.31 -13.26
N PRO A 22 6.00 -25.70 -13.89
CA PRO A 22 6.49 -24.39 -13.54
C PRO A 22 5.39 -23.32 -13.69
N GLU A 23 5.30 -22.43 -12.71
CA GLU A 23 4.32 -21.33 -12.69
C GLU A 23 5.04 -20.01 -12.39
N THR A 24 4.68 -18.94 -13.08
CA THR A 24 5.16 -17.58 -12.77
C THR A 24 4.37 -17.03 -11.61
N VAL A 25 5.08 -16.46 -10.63
CA VAL A 25 4.53 -15.84 -9.43
C VAL A 25 5.15 -14.47 -9.20
N TYR A 26 4.41 -13.57 -8.58
CA TYR A 26 4.94 -12.34 -8.01
C TYR A 26 5.46 -12.62 -6.62
N VAL A 27 6.65 -12.11 -6.27
CA VAL A 27 7.30 -12.42 -4.99
C VAL A 27 7.59 -11.16 -4.21
N GLU A 28 7.14 -11.12 -2.96
CA GLU A 28 7.54 -10.13 -1.97
C GLU A 28 8.37 -10.74 -0.86
N TYR A 29 9.32 -9.98 -0.34
CA TYR A 29 10.19 -10.44 0.72
C TYR A 29 9.89 -9.73 2.03
N LYS A 30 9.78 -10.49 3.12
CA LYS A 30 9.70 -9.97 4.48
C LYS A 30 10.98 -10.36 5.23
N PRO A 31 11.96 -9.43 5.34
CA PRO A 31 13.20 -9.68 6.05
C PRO A 31 12.96 -9.79 7.57
N TYR A 32 13.83 -10.50 8.27
CA TYR A 32 13.86 -10.52 9.71
C TYR A 32 15.30 -10.51 10.25
N LYS A 33 15.48 -9.90 11.43
CA LYS A 33 16.75 -9.95 12.16
C LYS A 33 16.70 -11.15 13.10
N PRO A 34 17.60 -12.14 12.97
CA PRO A 34 17.67 -13.24 13.94
C PRO A 34 18.10 -12.70 15.31
N ARG A 35 17.65 -13.34 16.39
CA ARG A 35 18.16 -13.04 17.74
C ARG A 35 19.67 -13.33 17.79
N ARG A 36 20.42 -12.56 18.59
CA ARG A 36 21.87 -12.81 18.82
C ARG A 36 22.07 -14.27 19.23
N GLY A 37 22.89 -15.00 18.47
CA GLY A 37 23.17 -16.41 18.70
C GLY A 37 22.13 -17.42 18.18
N ALA A 38 21.06 -16.96 17.53
CA ALA A 38 20.06 -17.83 16.92
C ALA A 38 20.03 -17.65 15.39
N SER A 39 19.87 -18.74 14.65
CA SER A 39 19.64 -18.72 13.19
C SER A 39 18.15 -18.65 12.83
N GLN A 40 17.27 -18.57 13.82
CA GLN A 40 15.82 -18.62 13.66
C GLN A 40 15.18 -17.26 13.91
N PRO A 41 14.05 -16.92 13.22
CA PRO A 41 13.25 -15.76 13.53
C PRO A 41 12.64 -15.86 14.94
N SER A 42 12.27 -14.70 15.52
CA SER A 42 11.55 -14.70 16.79
C SER A 42 10.14 -15.28 16.63
N ASP A 43 9.56 -15.80 17.72
CA ASP A 43 8.18 -16.31 17.71
C ASP A 43 7.17 -15.24 17.29
N ALA A 44 7.38 -13.98 17.70
CA ALA A 44 6.58 -12.85 17.25
C ALA A 44 6.65 -12.65 15.73
N MET A 45 7.85 -12.80 15.10
CA MET A 45 7.98 -12.73 13.65
C MET A 45 7.25 -13.89 12.97
N ILE A 46 7.35 -15.11 13.49
CA ILE A 46 6.64 -16.27 12.96
C ILE A 46 5.13 -16.05 13.05
N HIS A 47 4.64 -15.52 14.16
CA HIS A 47 3.23 -15.19 14.35
C HIS A 47 2.76 -14.15 13.32
N ARG A 48 3.52 -13.06 13.12
CA ARG A 48 3.21 -12.01 12.12
C ARG A 48 3.13 -12.58 10.70
N VAL A 49 4.10 -13.41 10.32
CA VAL A 49 4.14 -14.04 9.00
C VAL A 49 2.92 -14.95 8.80
N ARG A 50 2.53 -15.72 9.82
CA ARG A 50 1.33 -16.57 9.76
C ARG A 50 0.05 -15.75 9.68
N ALA A 51 -0.08 -14.71 10.49
CA ALA A 51 -1.25 -13.83 10.49
C ALA A 51 -1.42 -13.13 9.12
N LEU A 52 -0.32 -12.60 8.56
CA LEU A 52 -0.34 -12.01 7.22
C LEU A 52 -0.67 -13.05 6.14
N GLY A 53 -0.09 -14.24 6.24
CA GLY A 53 -0.40 -15.34 5.33
C GLY A 53 -1.87 -15.75 5.39
N ASN A 54 -2.44 -15.85 6.58
CA ASN A 54 -3.87 -16.15 6.74
C ASN A 54 -4.75 -15.07 6.11
N LEU A 55 -4.38 -13.79 6.24
CA LEU A 55 -5.11 -12.69 5.60
C LEU A 55 -5.04 -12.78 4.07
N LEU A 56 -3.84 -12.92 3.51
CA LEU A 56 -3.60 -12.83 2.06
C LEU A 56 -3.87 -14.12 1.28
N CYS A 57 -3.89 -15.29 1.96
CA CYS A 57 -4.13 -16.59 1.31
C CYS A 57 -5.60 -17.03 1.35
N GLN A 58 -6.52 -16.24 1.92
CA GLN A 58 -7.94 -16.58 1.96
C GLN A 58 -8.62 -16.23 0.62
N PRO A 59 -9.40 -17.15 0.01
CA PRO A 59 -10.18 -16.86 -1.19
C PRO A 59 -11.17 -15.71 -0.99
N SER A 60 -11.75 -15.58 0.21
CA SER A 60 -12.68 -14.51 0.58
C SER A 60 -12.06 -13.11 0.59
N ALA A 61 -10.74 -12.99 0.65
CA ALA A 61 -10.07 -11.69 0.58
C ALA A 61 -10.22 -11.05 -0.81
N LEU A 62 -10.28 -11.85 -1.89
CA LEU A 62 -10.53 -11.37 -3.24
C LEU A 62 -11.97 -10.87 -3.40
N ASP A 63 -12.94 -11.61 -2.85
CA ASP A 63 -14.37 -11.27 -2.93
C ASP A 63 -14.73 -10.08 -2.02
N ALA A 64 -13.96 -9.85 -0.95
CA ALA A 64 -14.21 -8.77 0.01
C ALA A 64 -13.69 -7.40 -0.44
N GLY A 65 -13.16 -7.24 -1.65
CA GLY A 65 -12.69 -5.96 -2.17
C GLY A 65 -11.33 -5.50 -1.62
N PHE A 66 -10.50 -6.42 -1.12
CA PHE A 66 -9.13 -6.09 -0.67
C PHE A 66 -8.22 -5.67 -1.83
N HIS A 67 -8.52 -6.10 -3.05
CA HIS A 67 -7.69 -5.85 -4.24
C HIS A 67 -6.20 -6.06 -3.97
N THR A 68 -5.87 -7.19 -3.32
CA THR A 68 -4.52 -7.68 -3.08
C THR A 68 -4.29 -8.94 -3.90
N LEU A 69 -3.05 -9.21 -4.27
CA LEU A 69 -2.73 -10.46 -4.95
C LEU A 69 -3.02 -11.66 -4.05
N SER A 70 -3.55 -12.74 -4.63
CA SER A 70 -3.79 -13.99 -3.88
C SER A 70 -2.47 -14.65 -3.51
N CYS A 71 -2.16 -14.73 -2.22
CA CYS A 71 -0.98 -15.43 -1.73
C CYS A 71 -1.16 -16.95 -1.91
N ARG A 72 -0.25 -17.57 -2.67
CA ARG A 72 -0.21 -19.02 -2.87
C ARG A 72 0.39 -19.74 -1.69
N CYS A 73 1.55 -19.27 -1.24
CA CYS A 73 2.29 -19.84 -0.12
C CYS A 73 3.39 -18.88 0.36
N ILE A 74 3.95 -19.22 1.52
CA ILE A 74 5.06 -18.50 2.13
C ILE A 74 6.22 -19.47 2.31
N LEU A 75 7.40 -19.09 1.83
CA LEU A 75 8.62 -19.88 1.93
C LEU A 75 9.64 -19.16 2.81
N LYS A 76 10.36 -19.93 3.62
CA LYS A 76 11.60 -19.47 4.23
C LYS A 76 12.71 -19.62 3.19
N GLU A 77 13.23 -18.49 2.69
CA GLU A 77 14.18 -18.53 1.58
C GLU A 77 15.55 -19.03 2.02
N LYS A 78 16.20 -19.77 1.12
CA LYS A 78 17.56 -20.29 1.27
C LYS A 78 18.39 -19.88 0.05
N ASP A 79 19.68 -19.69 0.24
CA ASP A 79 20.63 -19.51 -0.87
C ASP A 79 20.87 -20.84 -1.63
N CYS A 80 21.68 -20.78 -2.69
CA CYS A 80 22.05 -21.94 -3.49
C CYS A 80 22.79 -23.05 -2.72
N ASN A 81 23.34 -22.71 -1.53
CA ASN A 81 24.01 -23.65 -0.63
C ASN A 81 23.09 -24.18 0.48
N GLY A 82 21.80 -23.86 0.43
CA GLY A 82 20.84 -24.27 1.45
C GLY A 82 20.85 -23.43 2.74
N ARG A 83 21.62 -22.32 2.80
CA ARG A 83 21.72 -21.43 3.95
C ARG A 83 20.51 -20.47 3.99
N ALA A 84 19.91 -20.30 5.16
CA ALA A 84 18.78 -19.38 5.34
C ALA A 84 19.18 -17.92 5.06
N LEU A 85 18.40 -17.21 4.23
CA LEU A 85 18.61 -15.81 3.84
C LEU A 85 17.97 -14.79 4.81
N ASN A 86 17.52 -15.23 5.98
CA ASN A 86 16.88 -14.40 7.00
C ASN A 86 15.71 -13.56 6.45
N ARG A 87 14.94 -14.13 5.54
CA ARG A 87 13.72 -13.54 4.99
C ARG A 87 12.70 -14.61 4.61
N TYR A 88 11.44 -14.23 4.65
CA TYR A 88 10.34 -15.00 4.08
C TYR A 88 10.02 -14.47 2.68
N ALA A 89 9.75 -15.37 1.75
CA ALA A 89 9.21 -15.06 0.43
C ALA A 89 7.72 -15.36 0.42
N PHE A 90 6.90 -14.35 0.16
CA PHE A 90 5.48 -14.48 -0.10
C PHE A 90 5.28 -14.63 -1.60
N LEU A 91 4.71 -15.73 -2.03
CA LEU A 91 4.49 -16.05 -3.42
C LEU A 91 3.03 -15.78 -3.76
N PHE A 92 2.79 -14.86 -4.68
CA PHE A 92 1.46 -14.46 -5.11
C PHE A 92 1.17 -15.00 -6.51
N ARG A 93 -0.06 -15.47 -6.71
CA ARG A 93 -0.55 -15.81 -8.05
C ARG A 93 -0.72 -14.54 -8.86
N LEU A 94 -0.36 -14.60 -10.14
CA LEU A 94 -0.69 -13.53 -11.07
C LEU A 94 -2.19 -13.56 -11.36
N PRO A 95 -2.81 -12.39 -11.60
CA PRO A 95 -4.20 -12.33 -12.05
C PRO A 95 -4.39 -13.02 -13.39
N GLU A 96 -5.59 -13.54 -13.64
CA GLU A 96 -5.92 -14.14 -14.93
C GLU A 96 -5.78 -13.12 -16.07
N GLY A 97 -5.22 -13.56 -17.18
CA GLY A 97 -4.98 -12.69 -18.35
C GLY A 97 -3.81 -11.72 -18.20
N SER A 98 -3.07 -11.74 -17.08
CA SER A 98 -1.85 -10.92 -16.95
C SER A 98 -0.78 -11.37 -17.93
N SER A 99 -0.18 -10.41 -18.62
CA SER A 99 0.89 -10.63 -19.59
C SER A 99 2.11 -9.77 -19.25
N GLY A 100 3.22 -10.40 -18.89
CA GLY A 100 4.48 -9.73 -18.65
C GLY A 100 4.63 -9.11 -17.25
N GLU A 101 5.55 -8.17 -17.11
CA GLU A 101 5.84 -7.45 -15.88
C GLU A 101 4.71 -6.47 -15.54
N PRO A 102 4.27 -6.43 -14.28
CA PRO A 102 3.30 -5.43 -13.85
C PRO A 102 3.91 -4.02 -13.88
N ILE A 103 3.07 -3.03 -14.08
CA ILE A 103 3.47 -1.63 -14.07
C ILE A 103 3.00 -1.00 -12.78
N SER A 104 3.90 -0.37 -12.02
CA SER A 104 3.50 0.38 -10.82
C SER A 104 2.82 1.70 -11.19
N LEU A 105 1.98 2.23 -10.29
CA LEU A 105 1.38 3.55 -10.46
C LEU A 105 2.46 4.63 -10.66
N SER A 106 3.55 4.56 -9.91
CA SER A 106 4.70 5.46 -10.07
C SER A 106 5.28 5.39 -11.49
N ALA A 107 5.50 4.18 -12.01
CA ALA A 107 5.98 3.98 -13.38
C ALA A 107 4.94 4.46 -14.42
N ALA A 108 3.65 4.17 -14.22
CA ALA A 108 2.59 4.61 -15.13
C ALA A 108 2.53 6.13 -15.24
N ILE A 109 2.69 6.84 -14.12
CA ILE A 109 2.70 8.31 -14.10
C ILE A 109 3.95 8.89 -14.77
N THR A 110 5.13 8.26 -14.59
CA THR A 110 6.42 8.84 -15.00
C THR A 110 6.87 8.42 -16.40
N THR A 111 6.65 7.16 -16.78
CA THR A 111 7.25 6.57 -17.99
C THR A 111 6.26 6.34 -19.12
N HIS A 112 4.94 6.43 -18.85
CA HIS A 112 3.90 6.16 -19.84
C HIS A 112 2.95 7.35 -20.08
N PRO A 113 3.44 8.54 -20.46
CA PRO A 113 2.60 9.73 -20.61
C PRO A 113 1.53 9.59 -21.72
N SER A 114 1.78 8.73 -22.73
CA SER A 114 0.83 8.44 -23.81
C SER A 114 -0.37 7.57 -23.37
N HIS A 115 -0.27 6.88 -22.24
CA HIS A 115 -1.32 6.03 -21.69
C HIS A 115 -1.96 6.66 -20.43
N ARG A 116 -2.14 7.97 -20.47
CA ARG A 116 -2.82 8.67 -19.36
C ARG A 116 -4.26 8.17 -19.24
N PRO A 117 -4.70 7.73 -18.03
CA PRO A 117 -6.06 7.26 -17.83
C PRO A 117 -7.09 8.38 -18.02
N THR A 118 -8.28 8.01 -18.46
CA THR A 118 -9.44 8.90 -18.50
C THR A 118 -9.78 9.40 -17.09
N LEU A 119 -10.66 10.39 -17.00
CA LEU A 119 -11.12 10.90 -15.71
C LEU A 119 -11.81 9.79 -14.90
N GLY A 120 -12.72 9.02 -15.53
CA GLY A 120 -13.41 7.91 -14.90
C GLY A 120 -12.45 6.82 -14.42
N GLN A 121 -11.45 6.45 -15.24
CA GLN A 121 -10.41 5.50 -14.81
C GLN A 121 -9.62 6.00 -13.59
N ARG A 122 -9.32 7.30 -13.50
CA ARG A 122 -8.65 7.86 -12.30
C ARG A 122 -9.52 7.76 -11.06
N PHE A 123 -10.83 8.03 -11.19
CA PHE A 123 -11.77 7.81 -10.09
C PHE A 123 -11.86 6.34 -9.71
N GLN A 124 -11.89 5.44 -10.69
CA GLN A 124 -11.92 3.99 -10.42
C GLN A 124 -10.65 3.51 -9.70
N ILE A 125 -9.46 3.96 -10.14
CA ILE A 125 -8.18 3.67 -9.49
C ILE A 125 -8.21 4.16 -8.03
N ALA A 126 -8.64 5.39 -7.81
CA ALA A 126 -8.75 6.00 -6.49
C ALA A 126 -9.72 5.24 -5.58
N LYS A 127 -10.91 4.89 -6.10
CA LYS A 127 -11.93 4.13 -5.39
C LYS A 127 -11.41 2.76 -4.98
N THR A 128 -10.83 2.01 -5.92
CA THR A 128 -10.29 0.68 -5.67
C THR A 128 -9.23 0.71 -4.56
N LEU A 129 -8.28 1.67 -4.62
CA LEU A 129 -7.25 1.81 -3.60
C LEU A 129 -7.84 2.18 -2.23
N ALA A 130 -8.73 3.17 -2.19
CA ALA A 130 -9.38 3.58 -0.93
C ALA A 130 -10.19 2.43 -0.31
N THR A 131 -10.89 1.63 -1.12
CA THR A 131 -11.59 0.43 -0.68
C THR A 131 -10.64 -0.61 -0.11
N SER A 132 -9.48 -0.84 -0.75
CA SER A 132 -8.45 -1.77 -0.25
C SER A 132 -7.97 -1.38 1.14
N VAL A 133 -7.65 -0.10 1.34
CA VAL A 133 -7.19 0.44 2.63
C VAL A 133 -8.30 0.32 3.69
N PHE A 134 -9.53 0.68 3.32
CA PHE A 134 -10.70 0.54 4.21
C PHE A 134 -10.89 -0.91 4.68
N GLN A 135 -10.83 -1.88 3.78
CA GLN A 135 -10.99 -3.30 4.10
C GLN A 135 -9.86 -3.82 4.99
N LEU A 136 -8.60 -3.43 4.74
CA LEU A 136 -7.48 -3.78 5.62
C LEU A 136 -7.70 -3.25 7.04
N HIS A 137 -8.08 -1.99 7.17
CA HIS A 137 -8.34 -1.37 8.48
C HIS A 137 -9.56 -1.99 9.19
N SER A 138 -10.61 -2.42 8.45
CA SER A 138 -11.79 -3.06 9.03
C SER A 138 -11.48 -4.38 9.72
N VAL A 139 -10.43 -5.08 9.27
CA VAL A 139 -9.94 -6.31 9.91
C VAL A 139 -8.78 -6.05 10.89
N GLY A 140 -8.52 -4.78 11.25
CA GLY A 140 -7.46 -4.40 12.19
C GLY A 140 -6.04 -4.53 11.65
N TRP A 141 -5.87 -4.44 10.33
CA TRP A 141 -4.56 -4.59 9.69
C TRP A 141 -4.01 -3.26 9.18
N LEU A 142 -2.74 -2.96 9.46
CA LEU A 142 -2.01 -1.77 9.01
C LEU A 142 -1.06 -2.15 7.87
N HIS A 143 -1.11 -1.39 6.76
CA HIS A 143 -0.26 -1.65 5.59
C HIS A 143 1.17 -1.12 5.80
N LYS A 144 1.31 0.11 6.25
CA LYS A 144 2.56 0.80 6.59
C LYS A 144 3.49 1.14 5.42
N SER A 145 3.07 0.91 4.19
CA SER A 145 3.87 1.17 2.98
C SER A 145 2.99 1.55 1.80
N ILE A 146 1.93 2.34 2.03
CA ILE A 146 1.06 2.83 0.96
C ILE A 146 1.83 3.93 0.21
N ARG A 147 2.14 3.66 -1.06
CA ARG A 147 2.87 4.56 -1.97
C ARG A 147 2.67 4.10 -3.41
N SER A 148 2.89 4.97 -4.38
CA SER A 148 2.61 4.68 -5.79
C SER A 148 3.44 3.52 -6.38
N GLU A 149 4.62 3.19 -5.84
CA GLU A 149 5.38 2.01 -6.22
C GLU A 149 4.69 0.69 -5.82
N ASN A 150 3.88 0.71 -4.79
CA ASN A 150 3.19 -0.46 -4.24
C ASN A 150 1.75 -0.63 -4.76
N ILE A 151 1.39 0.06 -5.82
CA ILE A 151 0.14 -0.12 -6.54
C ILE A 151 0.49 -0.60 -7.94
N LEU A 152 0.10 -1.85 -8.25
CA LEU A 152 0.48 -2.52 -9.49
C LEU A 152 -0.72 -2.71 -10.39
N PHE A 153 -0.48 -2.56 -11.69
CA PHE A 153 -1.42 -2.84 -12.76
C PHE A 153 -0.96 -4.06 -13.55
N PHE A 154 -1.87 -4.99 -13.77
CA PHE A 154 -1.63 -6.25 -14.49
C PHE A 154 -2.44 -6.35 -15.80
N GLY A 155 -3.20 -5.33 -16.13
CA GLY A 155 -3.97 -5.30 -17.37
C GLY A 155 -3.10 -5.31 -18.63
N PRO A 156 -3.64 -5.77 -19.77
CA PRO A 156 -2.97 -5.67 -21.06
C PRO A 156 -2.77 -4.19 -21.44
N PRO A 157 -1.85 -3.86 -22.36
CA PRO A 157 -1.49 -2.47 -22.69
C PRO A 157 -2.67 -1.55 -23.07
N ASP A 158 -3.69 -2.09 -23.73
CA ASP A 158 -4.94 -1.40 -24.12
C ASP A 158 -5.91 -1.20 -22.96
N GLN A 159 -5.78 -2.01 -21.90
CA GLN A 159 -6.62 -1.99 -20.70
C GLN A 159 -5.76 -1.98 -19.43
N MET A 160 -4.64 -1.27 -19.46
CA MET A 160 -3.61 -1.27 -18.41
C MET A 160 -4.20 -1.09 -17.01
N TYR A 161 -5.19 -0.23 -16.85
CA TYR A 161 -5.77 0.13 -15.56
C TYR A 161 -6.95 -0.75 -15.12
N SER A 162 -7.29 -1.81 -15.86
CA SER A 162 -8.44 -2.68 -15.56
C SER A 162 -8.24 -3.56 -14.33
N GLN A 163 -6.97 -3.91 -14.01
CA GLN A 163 -6.62 -4.80 -12.90
C GLN A 163 -5.56 -4.14 -12.02
N GLN A 164 -6.00 -3.65 -10.87
CA GLN A 164 -5.18 -2.94 -9.90
C GLN A 164 -5.06 -3.72 -8.60
N TYR A 165 -3.85 -3.78 -8.04
CA TYR A 165 -3.57 -4.49 -6.80
C TYR A 165 -2.65 -3.68 -5.89
N LEU A 166 -3.00 -3.65 -4.59
CA LEU A 166 -2.13 -3.15 -3.54
C LEU A 166 -1.16 -4.25 -3.12
N VAL A 167 0.14 -3.94 -3.11
CA VAL A 167 1.26 -4.82 -2.77
C VAL A 167 2.20 -4.13 -1.78
N GLY A 168 3.31 -4.77 -1.37
CA GLY A 168 4.29 -4.15 -0.47
C GLY A 168 3.98 -4.40 1.00
N PHE A 169 3.60 -5.62 1.36
CA PHE A 169 3.25 -6.04 2.72
C PHE A 169 4.44 -6.32 3.65
N GLU A 170 5.65 -5.93 3.26
CA GLU A 170 6.88 -6.21 4.04
C GLU A 170 6.83 -5.66 5.47
N PHE A 171 6.25 -4.45 5.67
CA PHE A 171 6.11 -3.80 6.98
C PHE A 171 4.73 -3.98 7.62
N SER A 172 3.82 -4.61 6.91
CA SER A 172 2.44 -4.79 7.30
C SER A 172 2.28 -5.64 8.57
N ARG A 173 1.29 -5.29 9.41
CA ARG A 173 1.05 -5.97 10.69
C ARG A 173 -0.37 -5.74 11.20
N ASP A 174 -0.77 -6.58 12.14
CA ASP A 174 -1.93 -6.32 13.01
C ASP A 174 -1.71 -5.02 13.83
N GLU A 175 -2.76 -4.23 13.99
CA GLU A 175 -2.70 -2.95 14.71
C GLU A 175 -2.28 -3.12 16.17
N ASN A 176 -2.62 -4.23 16.81
CA ASN A 176 -2.28 -4.52 18.21
C ASN A 176 -0.81 -4.96 18.38
N ASP A 177 -0.11 -5.26 17.30
CA ASP A 177 1.26 -5.72 17.39
C ASP A 177 2.24 -4.56 17.69
N THR A 178 3.19 -4.80 18.58
CA THR A 178 4.26 -3.85 18.89
C THR A 178 5.42 -4.06 17.92
N SER A 179 5.71 -3.11 17.06
CA SER A 179 6.90 -3.19 16.21
C SER A 179 7.88 -2.08 16.49
N THR A 180 9.16 -2.43 16.43
CA THR A 180 10.24 -1.46 16.29
C THR A 180 10.11 -0.76 14.94
N THR A 181 10.20 0.54 14.94
CA THR A 181 10.18 1.34 13.72
C THR A 181 11.58 1.31 13.13
N GLU A 182 11.70 0.92 11.87
CA GLU A 182 12.92 1.17 11.12
C GLU A 182 12.86 2.60 10.60
N GLN A 183 13.91 3.36 10.88
CA GLN A 183 14.12 4.68 10.32
C GLN A 183 14.49 4.51 8.84
N ASP A 184 13.90 5.31 7.99
CA ASP A 184 14.19 5.35 6.55
C ASP A 184 14.35 6.82 6.18
N ASP A 185 15.52 7.20 5.72
CA ASP A 185 15.86 8.59 5.42
C ASP A 185 15.72 8.93 3.93
N VAL A 186 15.15 8.00 3.13
CA VAL A 186 14.94 8.20 1.70
C VAL A 186 13.73 9.12 1.48
N LEU A 187 13.94 10.30 0.92
CA LEU A 187 12.91 11.32 0.71
C LEU A 187 11.72 10.79 -0.11
N GLU A 188 12.00 10.05 -1.19
CA GLU A 188 11.00 9.46 -2.08
C GLU A 188 10.02 8.53 -1.34
N ARG A 189 10.43 7.96 -0.22
CA ARG A 189 9.56 7.15 0.65
C ARG A 189 8.98 7.98 1.78
N ASN A 190 9.74 8.93 2.32
CA ASN A 190 9.30 9.74 3.45
C ASN A 190 8.18 10.69 3.08
N ILE A 191 8.09 11.16 1.83
CA ILE A 191 7.02 12.05 1.37
C ILE A 191 5.61 11.42 1.53
N TYR A 192 5.50 10.08 1.52
CA TYR A 192 4.25 9.36 1.79
C TYR A 192 4.01 9.09 3.29
N ARG A 193 5.02 9.30 4.15
CA ARG A 193 4.88 9.07 5.58
C ARG A 193 4.36 10.30 6.28
N HIS A 194 3.45 10.08 7.22
CA HIS A 194 3.02 11.14 8.12
C HIS A 194 4.24 11.79 8.82
N PRO A 195 4.25 13.12 9.06
CA PRO A 195 5.35 13.80 9.76
C PRO A 195 5.79 13.08 11.04
N ASP A 196 4.89 12.64 11.91
CA ASP A 196 5.19 11.88 13.14
C ASP A 196 5.95 10.57 12.90
N ARG A 197 6.06 10.14 11.66
CA ARG A 197 6.70 8.88 11.27
C ARG A 197 7.99 9.07 10.49
N GLN A 198 8.41 10.32 10.33
CA GLN A 198 9.70 10.69 9.75
C GLN A 198 10.70 10.94 10.88
N GLY A 199 11.94 10.46 10.71
CA GLY A 199 12.92 10.47 11.80
C GLY A 199 12.65 9.42 12.89
N PRO A 200 13.19 9.62 14.13
CA PRO A 200 12.89 8.76 15.26
C PRO A 200 11.42 8.92 15.67
N PRO A 201 10.60 7.88 15.53
CA PRO A 201 9.17 8.04 15.75
C PRO A 201 8.82 7.97 17.23
N ASP A 202 8.18 9.01 17.74
CA ASP A 202 7.72 9.11 19.12
C ASP A 202 6.33 8.49 19.34
N THR A 203 5.55 8.33 18.27
CA THR A 203 4.18 7.80 18.34
C THR A 203 4.07 6.40 17.75
N ARG A 204 3.08 5.63 18.23
CA ARG A 204 2.75 4.33 17.64
C ARG A 204 2.10 4.52 16.27
N PHE A 205 2.43 3.66 15.31
CA PHE A 205 1.77 3.67 14.00
C PHE A 205 0.29 3.29 14.14
N SER A 206 -0.59 4.07 13.54
CA SER A 206 -2.05 3.92 13.57
C SER A 206 -2.65 3.93 12.16
N VAL A 207 -3.96 3.69 12.06
CA VAL A 207 -4.73 3.79 10.82
C VAL A 207 -4.61 5.18 10.15
N LEU A 208 -4.46 6.25 10.95
CA LEU A 208 -4.33 7.62 10.41
C LEU A 208 -3.06 7.81 9.58
N HIS A 209 -1.97 7.12 9.93
CA HIS A 209 -0.72 7.18 9.16
C HIS A 209 -0.85 6.51 7.78
N ASP A 210 -1.59 5.39 7.70
CA ASP A 210 -1.92 4.78 6.41
C ASP A 210 -2.88 5.66 5.60
N ILE A 211 -3.85 6.31 6.27
CA ILE A 211 -4.79 7.24 5.63
C ILE A 211 -4.07 8.47 5.07
N TYR A 212 -3.10 9.02 5.80
CA TYR A 212 -2.24 10.09 5.28
C TYR A 212 -1.51 9.65 4.00
N SER A 213 -0.86 8.48 4.04
CA SER A 213 -0.16 7.91 2.89
C SER A 213 -1.10 7.72 1.69
N LEU A 214 -2.33 7.26 1.95
CA LEU A 214 -3.39 7.18 0.92
C LEU A 214 -3.70 8.57 0.34
N GLY A 215 -3.84 9.61 1.17
CA GLY A 215 -4.08 10.98 0.73
C GLY A 215 -3.03 11.48 -0.25
N VAL A 216 -1.74 11.19 0.01
CA VAL A 216 -0.64 11.52 -0.90
C VAL A 216 -0.78 10.80 -2.25
N VAL A 217 -1.10 9.50 -2.23
CA VAL A 217 -1.30 8.73 -3.47
C VAL A 217 -2.54 9.21 -4.23
N LEU A 218 -3.64 9.52 -3.54
CA LEU A 218 -4.83 10.10 -4.17
C LEU A 218 -4.52 11.45 -4.86
N LEU A 219 -3.64 12.28 -4.26
CA LEU A 219 -3.17 13.51 -4.90
C LEU A 219 -2.42 13.21 -6.20
N GLU A 220 -1.54 12.20 -6.22
CA GLU A 220 -0.84 11.76 -7.44
C GLU A 220 -1.81 11.26 -8.52
N ILE A 221 -2.78 10.42 -8.15
CA ILE A 221 -3.81 9.92 -9.07
C ILE A 221 -4.61 11.09 -9.66
N GLY A 222 -5.02 12.02 -8.81
CA GLY A 222 -5.82 13.16 -9.23
C GLY A 222 -5.11 14.09 -10.21
N LEU A 223 -3.85 14.40 -9.97
CA LEU A 223 -3.04 15.26 -10.83
C LEU A 223 -2.34 14.48 -11.97
N TRP A 224 -2.25 13.17 -11.85
CA TRP A 224 -1.46 12.27 -12.70
C TRP A 224 -0.01 12.76 -12.83
N ARG A 225 0.59 13.05 -11.66
CA ARG A 225 1.94 13.56 -11.52
C ARG A 225 2.54 13.10 -10.19
N PRO A 226 3.81 12.65 -10.15
CA PRO A 226 4.45 12.25 -8.89
C PRO A 226 4.62 13.45 -7.98
N VAL A 227 4.29 13.30 -6.70
CA VAL A 227 4.40 14.39 -5.70
C VAL A 227 5.82 14.90 -5.56
N ILE A 228 6.82 14.00 -5.64
CA ILE A 228 8.25 14.38 -5.57
C ILE A 228 8.66 15.41 -6.66
N GLY A 229 7.91 15.50 -7.74
CA GLY A 229 8.15 16.44 -8.82
C GLY A 229 7.37 17.75 -8.71
N PHE A 230 6.64 18.02 -7.62
CA PHE A 230 5.88 19.26 -7.47
C PHE A 230 6.79 20.44 -7.21
N GLU A 231 7.77 20.28 -6.35
CA GLU A 231 8.77 21.27 -5.95
C GLU A 231 10.00 20.58 -5.31
N ALA A 232 11.01 21.34 -4.91
CA ALA A 232 12.17 20.82 -4.21
C ALA A 232 11.85 20.62 -2.72
N PHE A 233 11.58 19.38 -2.33
CA PHE A 233 11.29 19.02 -0.93
C PHE A 233 12.56 18.68 -0.11
N GLU A 234 13.72 18.60 -0.76
CA GLU A 234 14.98 18.21 -0.10
C GLU A 234 15.34 19.17 1.02
N GLY A 235 15.59 18.64 2.21
CA GLY A 235 15.90 19.42 3.41
C GLY A 235 14.73 20.18 4.03
N MET A 236 13.52 20.01 3.49
CA MET A 236 12.32 20.63 4.06
C MET A 236 11.85 19.86 5.30
N ASP A 237 11.34 20.60 6.28
CA ASP A 237 10.71 20.03 7.47
C ASP A 237 9.49 19.18 7.10
N PRO A 238 9.24 18.02 7.76
CA PRO A 238 8.12 17.14 7.45
C PRO A 238 6.72 17.80 7.51
N ASP A 239 6.49 18.69 8.47
CA ASP A 239 5.22 19.42 8.58
C ASP A 239 5.08 20.45 7.44
N ALA A 240 6.18 21.08 7.06
CA ALA A 240 6.19 21.99 5.90
C ALA A 240 5.87 21.21 4.60
N ILE A 241 6.39 19.99 4.43
CA ILE A 241 6.03 19.12 3.29
C ILE A 241 4.53 18.82 3.30
N LYS A 242 3.95 18.45 4.43
CA LYS A 242 2.51 18.22 4.60
C LYS A 242 1.70 19.46 4.18
N ASP A 243 2.09 20.64 4.64
CA ASP A 243 1.42 21.90 4.29
C ASP A 243 1.49 22.18 2.78
N ARG A 244 2.63 21.95 2.14
CA ARG A 244 2.77 22.11 0.68
C ARG A 244 1.89 21.13 -0.10
N LEU A 245 1.79 19.86 0.34
CA LEU A 245 0.87 18.89 -0.28
C LEU A 245 -0.60 19.35 -0.16
N ARG A 246 -0.99 19.93 0.98
CA ARG A 246 -2.32 20.51 1.19
C ARG A 246 -2.58 21.71 0.27
N GLU A 247 -1.61 22.62 0.13
CA GLU A 247 -1.68 23.75 -0.79
C GLU A 247 -1.84 23.30 -2.24
N HIS A 248 -1.03 22.34 -2.70
CA HIS A 248 -1.16 21.75 -4.03
C HIS A 248 -2.53 21.09 -4.26
N SER A 249 -3.05 20.40 -3.23
CA SER A 249 -4.37 19.78 -3.29
C SER A 249 -5.46 20.85 -3.47
N ARG A 250 -5.47 21.92 -2.65
CA ARG A 250 -6.46 22.99 -2.73
C ARG A 250 -6.40 23.77 -4.03
N ALA A 251 -5.19 24.03 -4.53
CA ALA A 251 -4.99 24.87 -5.71
C ALA A 251 -5.31 24.14 -7.02
N ARG A 252 -5.06 22.83 -7.10
CA ARG A 252 -5.07 22.11 -8.38
C ARG A 252 -6.17 21.07 -8.51
N LEU A 253 -6.43 20.24 -7.48
CA LEU A 253 -7.38 19.14 -7.57
C LEU A 253 -8.81 19.55 -7.96
N PRO A 254 -9.36 20.71 -7.52
CA PRO A 254 -10.71 21.10 -7.92
C PRO A 254 -10.90 21.17 -9.43
N HIS A 255 -9.87 21.59 -10.15
CA HIS A 255 -9.89 21.68 -11.61
C HIS A 255 -9.85 20.29 -12.28
N TYR A 256 -9.08 19.34 -11.71
CA TYR A 256 -8.83 18.02 -12.33
C TYR A 256 -9.85 16.97 -11.91
N MET A 257 -10.32 17.01 -10.66
CA MET A 257 -11.12 15.93 -10.04
C MET A 257 -12.39 16.43 -9.34
N GLY A 258 -12.60 17.75 -9.33
CA GLY A 258 -13.75 18.37 -8.67
C GLY A 258 -13.64 18.49 -7.15
N GLY A 259 -14.58 19.24 -6.56
CA GLY A 259 -14.51 19.61 -5.14
C GLY A 259 -14.73 18.46 -4.15
N LYS A 260 -15.51 17.43 -4.50
CA LYS A 260 -15.75 16.27 -3.62
C LYS A 260 -14.46 15.45 -3.44
N TYR A 261 -13.78 15.14 -4.54
CA TYR A 261 -12.50 14.44 -4.52
C TYR A 261 -11.44 15.25 -3.75
N THR A 262 -11.36 16.55 -4.01
CA THR A 262 -10.42 17.45 -3.29
C THR A 262 -10.63 17.39 -1.78
N ARG A 263 -11.88 17.41 -1.32
CA ARG A 263 -12.19 17.29 0.11
C ARG A 263 -11.77 15.93 0.65
N ALA A 264 -12.03 14.84 -0.06
CA ALA A 264 -11.60 13.50 0.35
C ALA A 264 -10.07 13.43 0.54
N VAL A 265 -9.29 14.01 -0.37
CA VAL A 265 -7.83 14.07 -0.24
C VAL A 265 -7.41 14.91 0.98
N LEU A 266 -8.03 16.08 1.18
CA LEU A 266 -7.71 16.94 2.33
C LEU A 266 -8.08 16.29 3.67
N GLU A 267 -9.21 15.58 3.78
CA GLU A 267 -9.57 14.80 4.98
C GLU A 267 -8.49 13.76 5.34
N CYS A 268 -7.88 13.14 4.32
CA CYS A 268 -6.77 12.20 4.55
C CYS A 268 -5.49 12.92 5.02
N LEU A 269 -5.14 14.07 4.43
CA LEU A 269 -3.91 14.81 4.74
C LEU A 269 -4.01 15.59 6.06
N ASP A 270 -5.21 16.06 6.42
CA ASP A 270 -5.48 16.89 7.61
C ASP A 270 -5.78 16.06 8.87
N GLU A 271 -5.98 14.74 8.72
CA GLU A 271 -6.37 13.81 9.79
C GLU A 271 -7.71 14.16 10.46
N THR A 272 -8.53 15.00 9.79
CA THR A 272 -9.83 15.44 10.31
C THR A 272 -10.85 14.31 10.46
N LEU A 273 -10.52 13.11 9.95
CA LEU A 273 -11.29 11.89 10.19
C LEU A 273 -11.28 11.47 11.68
N ALA A 274 -10.29 11.92 12.43
CA ALA A 274 -10.22 11.69 13.89
C ALA A 274 -10.99 12.75 14.70
N ASP A 275 -11.37 13.88 14.07
CA ASP A 275 -12.07 14.96 14.75
C ASP A 275 -13.46 14.50 15.24
N GLY A 276 -13.70 14.68 16.53
CA GLY A 276 -14.93 14.20 17.18
C GLY A 276 -14.94 12.71 17.53
N CYS A 277 -13.89 11.95 17.15
CA CYS A 277 -13.73 10.58 17.61
C CYS A 277 -13.37 10.59 19.10
N VAL A 278 -14.27 10.06 19.94
CA VAL A 278 -14.12 10.09 21.41
C VAL A 278 -13.10 9.03 21.84
N ALA A 279 -11.82 9.31 21.63
CA ALA A 279 -10.71 8.47 22.10
C ALA A 279 -10.70 8.30 23.63
N ALA A 280 -11.27 9.26 24.36
CA ALA A 280 -11.18 9.33 25.81
C ALA A 280 -12.08 8.35 26.58
N LEU A 281 -13.13 7.77 25.98
CA LEU A 281 -14.16 7.01 26.71
C LEU A 281 -14.43 5.59 26.21
N GLY A 282 -13.76 5.12 25.14
CA GLY A 282 -14.13 3.86 24.50
C GLY A 282 -13.01 2.90 24.13
N GLY A 283 -11.75 3.26 24.34
CA GLY A 283 -10.62 2.44 23.92
C GLY A 283 -10.32 2.48 22.40
N LEU A 284 -9.25 1.80 21.99
CA LEU A 284 -8.73 1.79 20.62
C LEU A 284 -9.76 1.29 19.58
N GLU A 285 -10.60 0.34 19.95
CA GLU A 285 -11.59 -0.27 19.06
C GLU A 285 -12.68 0.73 18.63
N ARG A 286 -13.25 1.49 19.56
CA ARG A 286 -14.25 2.53 19.26
C ARG A 286 -13.65 3.70 18.49
N PHE A 287 -12.40 4.06 18.77
CA PHE A 287 -11.68 5.06 17.95
C PHE A 287 -11.58 4.60 16.50
N ARG A 288 -11.16 3.35 16.28
CA ARG A 288 -11.06 2.75 14.94
C ARG A 288 -12.41 2.73 14.23
N GLU A 289 -13.48 2.28 14.90
CA GLU A 289 -14.83 2.28 14.33
C GLU A 289 -15.27 3.68 13.91
N SER A 290 -15.04 4.71 14.72
CA SER A 290 -15.37 6.08 14.39
C SER A 290 -14.58 6.60 13.18
N VAL A 291 -13.29 6.31 13.10
CA VAL A 291 -12.45 6.64 11.93
C VAL A 291 -12.94 5.91 10.69
N GLN A 292 -13.36 4.64 10.82
CA GLN A 292 -13.89 3.85 9.71
C GLN A 292 -15.20 4.45 9.15
N ILE A 293 -16.12 4.86 10.02
CA ILE A 293 -17.37 5.52 9.60
C ILE A 293 -17.05 6.82 8.87
N ALA A 294 -16.20 7.68 9.44
CA ALA A 294 -15.80 8.94 8.84
C ALA A 294 -15.08 8.72 7.50
N PHE A 295 -14.23 7.70 7.40
CA PHE A 295 -13.55 7.33 6.15
C PHE A 295 -14.55 6.91 5.06
N SER A 296 -15.52 6.06 5.41
CA SER A 296 -16.55 5.63 4.47
C SER A 296 -17.36 6.82 3.93
N GLU A 297 -17.80 7.72 4.80
CA GLU A 297 -18.63 8.86 4.42
C GLU A 297 -17.85 9.94 3.65
N LYS A 298 -16.69 10.34 4.17
CA LYS A 298 -15.95 11.50 3.66
C LYS A 298 -14.98 11.15 2.52
N VAL A 299 -14.29 10.00 2.62
CA VAL A 299 -13.29 9.60 1.62
C VAL A 299 -13.93 8.78 0.51
N LEU A 300 -14.53 7.62 0.82
CA LEU A 300 -15.16 6.78 -0.21
C LEU A 300 -16.33 7.51 -0.88
N GLY A 301 -17.24 8.10 -0.10
CA GLY A 301 -18.37 8.88 -0.64
C GLY A 301 -17.92 10.11 -1.45
N GLY A 302 -16.79 10.73 -1.12
CA GLY A 302 -16.18 11.81 -1.88
C GLY A 302 -15.63 11.39 -3.24
N ILE A 303 -15.11 10.17 -3.34
CA ILE A 303 -14.55 9.58 -4.56
C ILE A 303 -15.67 9.00 -5.45
N GLU A 304 -16.64 8.29 -4.87
CA GLU A 304 -17.70 7.59 -5.62
C GLU A 304 -18.52 8.49 -6.55
N GLY A 305 -18.74 9.74 -6.16
CA GLY A 305 -19.47 10.71 -6.97
C GLY A 305 -18.86 11.02 -8.34
N GLY A 306 -17.61 10.60 -8.58
CA GLY A 306 -16.92 10.79 -9.87
C GLY A 306 -16.85 9.53 -10.73
N VAL A 307 -17.12 8.35 -10.18
CA VAL A 307 -17.09 7.07 -10.94
C VAL A 307 -18.20 6.99 -11.97
N ALA A 308 -19.31 7.72 -11.77
CA ALA A 308 -20.48 7.74 -12.67
C ALA A 308 -20.34 8.74 -13.85
N LEU A 309 -19.17 9.28 -14.11
CA LEU A 309 -18.91 10.26 -15.18
C LEU A 309 -18.45 9.64 -16.51
N GLU A 310 -18.67 8.33 -16.71
CA GLU A 310 -18.46 7.62 -17.99
C GLU A 310 -19.76 7.46 -18.79
#